data_aedb00313a343c23fb4463ecc87f065e
#
_entry.id   aedb00313a343c23fb4463ecc87f065e
#
_cell.length_a   1.000
_cell.length_b   1.000
_cell.length_c   1.000
_cell.angle_alpha   90.00
_cell.angle_beta   90.00
_cell.angle_gamma   90.00
#
_symmetry.space_group_name_H-M   'P 1'
#
loop_
_entity.id
_entity.type
_entity.pdbx_description
1 polymer ?
#
loop_
_entity_poly.entity_id
_entity_poly.type
_entity_poly.pdbx_seq_one_letter_code
_entity_poly.pdbx_strand_id
1 'polypeptide(L)' 'MSDLLLQIVAEVLGQPVTIASSVENVSGWDSLKTIQLVMALDESGFNIPLGRIAEIRSVGDIIALAEQKRNA' A
#
# COMPACT_ATOMS: atom_id res chain seq x y z
N MET A 1 1.15 -11.21 -8.80
CA MET A 1 1.09 -9.90 -8.84
C MET A 1 0.92 -9.26 -7.53
N SER A 2 -0.09 -9.63 -6.73
CA SER A 2 -0.23 -9.05 -5.41
C SER A 2 0.85 -9.49 -4.45
N ASP A 3 1.52 -10.61 -4.75
CA ASP A 3 2.52 -11.15 -3.82
C ASP A 3 3.65 -10.17 -3.57
N LEU A 4 4.17 -9.56 -4.62
CA LEU A 4 5.26 -8.61 -4.45
C LEU A 4 4.78 -7.38 -3.69
N LEU A 5 3.59 -6.90 -4.02
CA LEU A 5 3.02 -5.75 -3.34
C LEU A 5 2.85 -6.04 -1.86
N LEU A 6 2.31 -7.20 -1.52
CA LEU A 6 2.11 -7.58 -0.13
C LEU A 6 3.45 -7.68 0.60
N GLN A 7 4.46 -8.19 -0.07
CA GLN A 7 5.77 -8.32 0.53
C GLN A 7 6.35 -6.96 0.87
N ILE A 8 6.21 -6.00 -0.03
CA ILE A 8 6.72 -4.66 0.20
C ILE A 8 5.99 -4.02 1.36
N VAL A 9 4.68 -4.15 1.40
CA VAL A 9 3.89 -3.58 2.49
C VAL A 9 4.31 -4.19 3.82
N ALA A 10 4.50 -5.51 3.84
CA ALA A 10 4.91 -6.18 5.07
C ALA A 10 6.27 -5.68 5.55
N GLU A 11 7.18 -5.43 4.63
CA GLU A 11 8.50 -4.96 5.00
C GLU A 11 8.46 -3.56 5.58
N VAL A 12 7.66 -2.69 5.00
CA VAL A 12 7.56 -1.32 5.51
C VAL A 12 6.89 -1.30 6.88
N LEU A 13 5.86 -2.11 7.05
CA LEU A 13 5.13 -2.14 8.31
C LEU A 13 5.83 -3.00 9.37
N GLY A 14 6.77 -3.83 8.96
CA GLY A 14 7.52 -4.67 9.90
C GLY A 14 6.72 -5.84 10.44
N GLN A 15 5.70 -6.25 9.74
CA GLN A 15 4.87 -7.36 10.18
C GLN A 15 4.12 -7.95 8.99
N PRO A 16 3.69 -9.22 9.09
CA PRO A 16 2.97 -9.85 7.98
C PRO A 16 1.65 -9.15 7.73
N VAL A 17 1.26 -9.07 6.46
CA VAL A 17 -0.01 -8.47 6.07
C VAL A 17 -0.71 -9.36 5.07
N THR A 18 -2.02 -9.17 4.97
CA THR A 18 -2.84 -9.82 3.97
C THR A 18 -3.67 -8.75 3.29
N ILE A 19 -4.44 -9.17 2.29
CA ILE A 19 -5.31 -8.21 1.60
C ILE A 19 -6.34 -7.60 2.54
N ALA A 20 -6.62 -8.27 3.66
CA ALA A 20 -7.58 -7.77 4.65
C ALA A 20 -6.93 -6.86 5.68
N SER A 21 -5.63 -6.65 5.63
CA SER A 21 -4.96 -5.78 6.58
C SER A 21 -5.32 -4.32 6.33
N SER A 22 -5.50 -3.57 7.42
CA SER A 22 -5.92 -2.18 7.31
C SER A 22 -5.35 -1.37 8.47
N VAL A 23 -5.53 -0.05 8.39
CA VAL A 23 -5.06 0.83 9.47
C VAL A 23 -5.72 0.47 10.79
N GLU A 24 -6.87 -0.18 10.76
CA GLU A 24 -7.59 -0.51 11.98
C GLU A 24 -7.06 -1.76 12.66
N ASN A 25 -6.49 -2.69 11.88
CA ASN A 25 -6.04 -3.94 12.49
C ASN A 25 -4.54 -4.17 12.39
N VAL A 26 -3.79 -3.22 11.83
CA VAL A 26 -2.34 -3.33 11.77
C VAL A 26 -1.75 -2.26 12.68
N SER A 27 -1.09 -2.72 13.73
CA SER A 27 -0.48 -1.83 14.68
C SER A 27 0.62 -1.00 14.00
N GLY A 28 0.59 0.31 14.23
CA GLY A 28 1.63 1.18 13.70
C GLY A 28 1.40 1.68 12.29
N TRP A 29 0.30 1.32 11.68
CA TRP A 29 -0.01 1.81 10.34
C TRP A 29 -0.75 3.15 10.47
N ASP A 30 -0.03 4.23 10.26
CA ASP A 30 -0.59 5.58 10.34
C ASP A 30 -0.29 6.32 9.05
N SER A 31 -0.54 7.62 9.05
CA SER A 31 -0.36 8.43 7.83
C SER A 31 1.09 8.43 7.36
N LEU A 32 2.01 8.47 8.29
CA LEU A 32 3.42 8.46 7.92
C LEU A 32 3.80 7.14 7.26
N LYS A 33 3.32 6.02 7.82
CA LYS A 33 3.59 4.73 7.21
C LYS A 33 2.96 4.64 5.83
N THR A 34 1.78 5.21 5.65
CA THR A 34 1.14 5.20 4.35
C THR A 34 2.02 5.90 3.31
N ILE A 35 2.61 7.03 3.68
CA ILE A 35 3.49 7.74 2.77
C ILE A 35 4.72 6.88 2.45
N GLN A 36 5.28 6.22 3.45
CA GLN A 36 6.42 5.35 3.25
C GLN A 36 6.07 4.18 2.34
N LEU A 37 4.86 3.64 2.50
CA LEU A 37 4.39 2.57 1.63
C LEU A 37 4.34 3.01 0.18
N VAL A 38 3.76 4.19 -0.06
CA VAL A 38 3.64 4.69 -1.41
C VAL A 38 5.01 4.88 -2.05
N MET A 39 5.95 5.41 -1.28
CA MET A 39 7.30 5.62 -1.80
C MET A 39 7.99 4.30 -2.12
N ALA A 40 7.86 3.32 -1.24
CA ALA A 40 8.49 2.03 -1.46
C ALA A 40 7.87 1.32 -2.66
N LEU A 41 6.56 1.42 -2.80
CA LEU A 41 5.87 0.80 -3.93
C LEU A 41 6.26 1.46 -5.24
N ASP A 42 6.41 2.79 -5.21
CA ASP A 42 6.80 3.52 -6.40
C ASP A 42 8.18 3.06 -6.88
N GLU A 43 9.09 2.83 -5.95
CA GLU A 43 10.44 2.37 -6.30
C GLU A 43 10.41 0.98 -6.91
N SER A 44 9.39 0.20 -6.62
CA SER A 44 9.27 -1.15 -7.15
C SER A 44 8.39 -1.22 -8.40
N GLY A 45 7.96 -0.08 -8.91
CA GLY A 45 7.20 -0.04 -10.14
C GLY A 45 5.69 0.04 -9.97
N PHE A 46 5.19 0.06 -8.74
CA PHE A 46 3.77 0.25 -8.48
C PHE A 46 3.51 1.75 -8.36
N ASN A 47 2.71 2.26 -9.24
CA ASN A 47 2.49 3.71 -9.30
C ASN A 47 1.20 4.09 -8.60
N ILE A 48 1.32 4.72 -7.44
CA ILE A 48 0.16 5.15 -6.67
C ILE A 48 0.01 6.66 -6.86
N PRO A 49 -1.16 7.13 -7.30
CA PRO A 49 -1.35 8.58 -7.46
C PRO A 49 -1.23 9.30 -6.12
N LEU A 50 -0.35 10.29 -6.07
CA LEU A 50 -0.11 11.00 -4.82
C LEU A 50 -1.37 11.68 -4.30
N GLY A 51 -2.22 12.17 -5.19
CA GLY A 51 -3.44 12.83 -4.78
C GLY A 51 -4.46 11.91 -4.15
N ARG A 52 -4.23 10.60 -4.21
CA ARG A 52 -5.14 9.62 -3.66
C ARG A 52 -4.62 8.97 -2.39
N ILE A 53 -3.49 9.43 -1.86
CA ILE A 53 -2.89 8.80 -0.69
C ILE A 53 -3.85 8.81 0.49
N ALA A 54 -4.61 9.87 0.66
CA ALA A 54 -5.51 9.98 1.80
C ALA A 54 -6.64 8.94 1.76
N GLU A 55 -6.85 8.30 0.62
CA GLU A 55 -7.88 7.29 0.50
C GLU A 55 -7.38 5.91 0.92
N ILE A 56 -6.09 5.76 1.14
CA ILE A 56 -5.52 4.47 1.49
C ILE A 56 -5.74 4.17 2.95
N ARG A 57 -6.53 3.15 3.23
CA ARG A 57 -6.80 2.71 4.59
C ARG A 57 -6.59 1.21 4.75
N SER A 58 -6.31 0.50 3.66
CA SER A 58 -6.14 -0.94 3.69
C SER A 58 -5.26 -1.36 2.54
N VAL A 59 -4.79 -2.61 2.62
CA VAL A 59 -4.02 -3.19 1.53
C VAL A 59 -4.87 -3.27 0.28
N GLY A 60 -6.16 -3.59 0.43
CA GLY A 60 -7.06 -3.62 -0.72
C GLY A 60 -7.13 -2.29 -1.44
N ASP A 61 -7.12 -1.20 -0.70
CA ASP A 61 -7.14 0.12 -1.31
C ASP A 61 -5.87 0.36 -2.13
N ILE A 62 -4.72 -0.07 -1.60
CA ILE A 62 -3.46 0.09 -2.31
C ILE A 62 -3.49 -0.69 -3.61
N ILE A 63 -3.98 -1.92 -3.56
CA ILE A 63 -4.05 -2.75 -4.76
C ILE A 63 -4.96 -2.11 -5.80
N ALA A 64 -6.11 -1.60 -5.36
CA ALA A 64 -7.04 -0.98 -6.28
C ALA A 64 -6.43 0.24 -6.97
N LEU A 65 -5.73 1.06 -6.22
CA LEU A 65 -5.11 2.23 -6.80
C LEU A 65 -3.96 1.87 -7.73
N ALA A 66 -3.18 0.87 -7.36
CA ALA A 66 -2.05 0.45 -8.19
C ALA A 66 -2.53 -0.11 -9.52
N GLU A 67 -3.64 -0.84 -9.50
CA GLU A 67 -4.16 -1.44 -10.72
C GLU A 67 -4.90 -0.43 -11.58
N GLN A 68 -5.51 0.55 -10.96
CA GLN A 68 -6.34 1.51 -11.65
C GLN A 68 -5.55 2.32 -12.67
N LYS A 69 -4.34 2.67 -12.36
CA LYS A 69 -3.57 3.50 -13.25
C LYS A 69 -3.20 2.81 -14.55
N ARG A 70 -3.31 1.50 -14.59
CA ARG A 70 -2.93 0.77 -15.77
C ARG A 70 -3.83 1.04 -16.96
N ASN A 71 -4.96 1.62 -16.71
CA ASN A 71 -5.93 1.88 -17.76
C ASN A 71 -5.67 3.18 -18.49
N ALA A 72 -4.71 3.90 -18.06
CA ALA A 72 -4.42 5.17 -18.70
C ALA A 72 -3.93 4.99 -20.13
#